data_5bf08c683bae23b1ce5eff3eb86619c1
#
_entry.id   5bf08c683bae23b1ce5eff3eb86619c1
#
_cell.length_a   1.000
_cell.length_b   1.000
_cell.length_c   1.000
_cell.angle_alpha   90.00
_cell.angle_beta   90.00
_cell.angle_gamma   90.00
#
_symmetry.space_group_name_H-M   'P 1'
#
loop_
_entity.id
_entity.type
_entity.pdbx_description
1 polymer ?
#
loop_
_entity_poly.entity_id
_entity_poly.type
_entity_poly.pdbx_seq_one_letter_code
_entity_poly.pdbx_strand_id
1 'polypeptide(L)'
;MTRLGDVCEKIGSGATPRGGKEAYKDAGIPIIRSQNIHDWVFQPDGLAFLDDEQAESLSNVEVRSNDVLLNITGDSVARACIVPSERIPARVNQHVAIVRAGKEINPTYLLASLQSKKTTLLSLASSGATRNALTKRMIENLDIDLPSREMQDSIAQVLDSIQYKITLNNRLNDYLLEVGEMRFADLETRGTLSKTVHIADLPHILETGKRPKGGAASCGIPSVGAENVKKLGEFNYSSNKYIPRTFADNLKKGRVNGYELMIYKDGGRPGQFIPHFSMFGEGYPYKEF
;
A
#
# COMPACT_ATOMS: atom_id res chain seq x y z
N MET A 1 -22.53 -21.49 -3.62
CA MET A 1 -21.77 -20.62 -2.70
C MET A 1 -21.35 -21.44 -1.50
N THR A 2 -20.12 -21.32 -1.08
CA THR A 2 -19.52 -22.09 0.03
C THR A 2 -19.10 -21.10 1.10
N ARG A 3 -19.27 -21.45 2.38
CA ARG A 3 -18.78 -20.56 3.45
C ARG A 3 -17.28 -20.64 3.56
N LEU A 4 -16.64 -19.51 3.78
CA LEU A 4 -15.19 -19.42 3.89
C LEU A 4 -14.65 -20.33 5.02
N GLY A 5 -15.38 -20.43 6.13
CA GLY A 5 -15.04 -21.30 7.24
C GLY A 5 -14.97 -22.78 6.90
N ASP A 6 -15.72 -23.24 5.89
CA ASP A 6 -15.78 -24.65 5.50
C ASP A 6 -14.54 -25.09 4.68
N VAL A 7 -13.83 -24.13 4.07
CA VAL A 7 -12.67 -24.39 3.20
C VAL A 7 -11.34 -23.87 3.74
N CYS A 8 -11.34 -23.21 4.91
CA CYS A 8 -10.13 -22.74 5.56
C CYS A 8 -9.72 -23.65 6.73
N GLU A 9 -8.43 -23.94 6.81
CA GLU A 9 -7.84 -24.67 7.95
C GLU A 9 -7.85 -23.84 9.22
N LYS A 10 -7.65 -22.51 9.09
CA LYS A 10 -7.58 -21.58 10.21
C LYS A 10 -8.16 -20.23 9.84
N ILE A 11 -9.03 -19.72 10.70
CA ILE A 11 -9.44 -18.31 10.73
C ILE A 11 -9.31 -17.82 12.17
N GLY A 12 -8.43 -16.84 12.39
CA GLY A 12 -8.24 -16.35 13.76
C GLY A 12 -7.39 -15.09 13.83
N SER A 13 -7.74 -14.20 14.76
CA SER A 13 -6.95 -13.00 15.04
C SER A 13 -5.63 -13.34 15.72
N GLY A 14 -4.66 -12.47 15.52
CA GLY A 14 -3.40 -12.51 16.23
C GLY A 14 -3.50 -12.08 17.70
N ALA A 15 -2.36 -11.96 18.34
CA ALA A 15 -2.22 -11.53 19.71
C ALA A 15 -1.04 -10.55 19.87
N THR A 16 -1.09 -9.71 20.88
CA THR A 16 -0.02 -8.76 21.19
C THR A 16 0.76 -9.27 22.42
N PRO A 17 2.10 -9.16 22.41
CA PRO A 17 2.90 -9.51 23.57
C PRO A 17 2.54 -8.62 24.76
N ARG A 18 2.76 -9.14 25.98
CA ARG A 18 2.58 -8.35 27.21
C ARG A 18 3.58 -7.19 27.21
N GLY A 19 3.14 -5.97 27.63
CA GLY A 19 3.96 -4.77 27.63
C GLY A 19 3.70 -3.81 26.46
N GLY A 20 2.81 -4.14 25.53
CA GLY A 20 2.41 -3.24 24.44
C GLY A 20 3.56 -2.86 23.51
N LYS A 21 3.71 -1.56 23.20
CA LYS A 21 4.75 -1.06 22.29
C LYS A 21 6.18 -1.24 22.80
N GLU A 22 6.36 -1.21 24.11
CA GLU A 22 7.67 -1.34 24.77
C GLU A 22 8.20 -2.77 24.72
N ALA A 23 7.32 -3.74 24.45
CA ALA A 23 7.71 -5.14 24.27
C ALA A 23 8.41 -5.41 22.94
N TYR A 24 8.28 -4.52 21.95
CA TYR A 24 8.87 -4.74 20.64
C TYR A 24 10.38 -4.50 20.64
N LYS A 25 11.08 -5.28 19.82
CA LYS A 25 12.52 -5.25 19.63
C LYS A 25 12.86 -4.66 18.26
N ASP A 26 14.15 -4.31 18.07
CA ASP A 26 14.65 -3.81 16.79
C ASP A 26 15.02 -4.95 15.83
N ALA A 27 15.20 -6.16 16.35
CA ALA A 27 15.50 -7.37 15.57
C ALA A 27 14.92 -8.62 16.25
N GLY A 28 14.77 -9.71 15.48
CA GLY A 28 14.24 -10.99 15.96
C GLY A 28 13.15 -11.54 15.05
N ILE A 29 12.14 -12.18 15.64
CA ILE A 29 10.99 -12.73 14.91
C ILE A 29 10.00 -11.61 14.57
N PRO A 30 9.64 -11.40 13.29
CA PRO A 30 8.71 -10.35 12.89
C PRO A 30 7.34 -10.49 13.56
N ILE A 31 6.78 -9.37 14.02
CA ILE A 31 5.37 -9.25 14.35
C ILE A 31 4.69 -8.31 13.36
N ILE A 32 3.79 -8.87 12.57
CA ILE A 32 3.07 -8.19 11.51
C ILE A 32 1.87 -7.46 12.11
N ARG A 33 1.75 -6.19 11.78
CA ARG A 33 0.68 -5.31 12.24
C ARG A 33 -0.14 -4.81 11.05
N SER A 34 -1.30 -4.24 11.32
CA SER A 34 -2.20 -3.74 10.26
C SER A 34 -1.56 -2.76 9.28
N GLN A 35 -0.56 -1.99 9.71
CA GLN A 35 0.21 -1.08 8.85
C GLN A 35 1.06 -1.79 7.80
N ASN A 36 1.41 -3.06 8.03
CA ASN A 36 2.21 -3.86 7.11
C ASN A 36 1.34 -4.54 6.02
N ILE A 37 0.01 -4.45 6.12
CA ILE A 37 -0.92 -5.11 5.20
C ILE A 37 -1.62 -4.06 4.34
N HIS A 38 -1.34 -4.13 3.06
CA HIS A 38 -2.05 -3.41 2.02
C HIS A 38 -2.78 -4.41 1.11
N ASP A 39 -3.66 -3.92 0.24
CA ASP A 39 -4.32 -4.81 -0.71
C ASP A 39 -3.28 -5.40 -1.67
N TRP A 40 -3.17 -6.73 -1.69
CA TRP A 40 -2.22 -7.51 -2.48
C TRP A 40 -0.75 -7.34 -2.09
N VAL A 41 -0.39 -6.39 -1.23
CA VAL A 41 1.00 -6.02 -0.98
C VAL A 41 1.32 -6.08 0.51
N PHE A 42 2.41 -6.77 0.83
CA PHE A 42 3.03 -6.70 2.14
C PHE A 42 4.03 -5.54 2.18
N GLN A 43 3.86 -4.63 3.17
CA GLN A 43 4.74 -3.49 3.39
C GLN A 43 5.69 -3.76 4.56
N PRO A 44 7.00 -3.94 4.32
CA PRO A 44 7.95 -4.23 5.39
C PRO A 44 8.31 -3.03 6.26
N ASP A 45 8.03 -1.80 5.81
CA ASP A 45 8.39 -0.59 6.54
C ASP A 45 7.75 -0.53 7.92
N GLY A 46 8.55 -0.18 8.92
CA GLY A 46 8.11 -0.12 10.31
C GLY A 46 7.72 -1.49 10.89
N LEU A 47 8.25 -2.58 10.35
CA LEU A 47 8.08 -3.91 10.93
C LEU A 47 8.66 -3.93 12.34
N ALA A 48 7.93 -4.51 13.29
CA ALA A 48 8.39 -4.71 14.65
C ALA A 48 8.83 -6.17 14.83
N PHE A 49 9.60 -6.42 15.88
CA PHE A 49 10.16 -7.76 16.13
C PHE A 49 9.87 -8.19 17.57
N LEU A 50 9.97 -9.48 17.80
CA LEU A 50 9.85 -10.17 19.08
C LEU A 50 11.16 -10.92 19.34
N ASP A 51 11.52 -11.07 20.61
CA ASP A 51 12.51 -12.07 21.00
C ASP A 51 11.92 -13.49 20.94
N ASP A 52 12.77 -14.50 21.11
CA ASP A 52 12.37 -15.91 20.97
C ASP A 52 11.34 -16.32 22.01
N GLU A 53 11.45 -15.83 23.26
CA GLU A 53 10.51 -16.15 24.34
C GLU A 53 9.11 -15.56 24.04
N GLN A 54 9.07 -14.32 23.59
CA GLN A 54 7.82 -13.66 23.17
C GLN A 54 7.19 -14.37 21.96
N ALA A 55 8.02 -14.75 20.98
CA ALA A 55 7.57 -15.45 19.79
C ALA A 55 7.02 -16.85 20.12
N GLU A 56 7.65 -17.57 21.06
CA GLU A 56 7.18 -18.88 21.52
C GLU A 56 5.85 -18.76 22.26
N SER A 57 5.71 -17.74 23.11
CA SER A 57 4.43 -17.47 23.81
C SER A 57 3.26 -17.15 22.86
N LEU A 58 3.58 -16.75 21.63
CA LEU A 58 2.66 -16.43 20.55
C LEU A 58 2.67 -17.48 19.41
N SER A 59 3.11 -18.71 19.69
CA SER A 59 3.15 -19.81 18.70
C SER A 59 1.80 -20.12 18.07
N ASN A 60 0.71 -19.89 18.82
CA ASN A 60 -0.66 -20.07 18.33
C ASN A 60 -1.07 -19.10 17.21
N VAL A 61 -0.33 -17.99 17.03
CA VAL A 61 -0.57 -16.98 15.97
C VAL A 61 0.60 -16.88 14.99
N GLU A 62 1.32 -17.98 14.84
CA GLU A 62 2.38 -18.13 13.84
C GLU A 62 1.83 -18.10 12.42
N VAL A 63 2.47 -17.26 11.60
CA VAL A 63 2.23 -17.17 10.17
C VAL A 63 3.02 -18.24 9.44
N ARG A 64 2.36 -18.96 8.55
CA ARG A 64 2.93 -19.97 7.67
C ARG A 64 2.95 -19.50 6.22
N SER A 65 3.72 -20.19 5.40
CA SER A 65 3.73 -19.94 3.96
C SER A 65 2.31 -20.02 3.40
N ASN A 66 1.99 -19.09 2.51
CA ASN A 66 0.68 -18.99 1.86
C ASN A 66 -0.50 -18.58 2.77
N ASP A 67 -0.26 -18.20 4.02
CA ASP A 67 -1.31 -17.60 4.83
C ASP A 67 -1.75 -16.27 4.24
N VAL A 68 -3.05 -16.08 4.10
CA VAL A 68 -3.63 -14.78 3.80
C VAL A 68 -3.84 -14.03 5.11
N LEU A 69 -3.26 -12.83 5.20
CA LEU A 69 -3.44 -11.94 6.33
C LEU A 69 -4.50 -10.90 5.99
N LEU A 70 -5.46 -10.73 6.89
CA LEU A 70 -6.59 -9.82 6.73
C LEU A 70 -6.63 -8.84 7.90
N ASN A 71 -6.64 -7.54 7.61
CA ASN A 71 -6.88 -6.52 8.61
C ASN A 71 -8.33 -6.56 9.07
N ILE A 72 -8.54 -6.67 10.37
CA ILE A 72 -9.87 -6.87 10.96
C ILE A 72 -10.38 -5.69 11.78
N THR A 73 -9.60 -4.63 11.98
CA THR A 73 -10.03 -3.46 12.76
C THR A 73 -9.48 -2.15 12.19
N GLY A 74 -10.17 -1.05 12.49
CA GLY A 74 -9.74 0.32 12.18
C GLY A 74 -9.93 0.70 10.71
N ASP A 75 -9.25 1.79 10.29
CA ASP A 75 -9.38 2.37 8.94
C ASP A 75 -8.81 1.48 7.84
N SER A 76 -7.98 0.53 8.19
CA SER A 76 -7.38 -0.44 7.26
C SER A 76 -8.14 -1.77 7.16
N VAL A 77 -9.31 -1.87 7.80
CA VAL A 77 -10.15 -3.08 7.79
C VAL A 77 -10.41 -3.56 6.36
N ALA A 78 -10.44 -4.88 6.16
CA ALA A 78 -10.59 -5.55 4.87
C ALA A 78 -9.40 -5.41 3.89
N ARG A 79 -8.26 -4.85 4.28
CA ARG A 79 -7.04 -5.01 3.49
C ARG A 79 -6.48 -6.42 3.71
N ALA A 80 -6.00 -7.04 2.63
CA ALA A 80 -5.45 -8.39 2.70
C ALA A 80 -4.28 -8.61 1.76
N CYS A 81 -3.30 -9.42 2.20
CA CYS A 81 -2.17 -9.86 1.39
C CYS A 81 -1.65 -11.23 1.84
N ILE A 82 -0.78 -11.84 1.05
CA ILE A 82 0.07 -12.97 1.44
C ILE A 82 1.44 -12.43 1.83
N VAL A 83 2.03 -12.97 2.89
CA VAL A 83 3.37 -12.57 3.36
C VAL A 83 4.44 -13.25 2.52
N PRO A 84 5.48 -12.52 2.08
CA PRO A 84 6.63 -13.11 1.42
C PRO A 84 7.33 -14.17 2.28
N SER A 85 7.79 -15.24 1.68
CA SER A 85 8.40 -16.38 2.37
C SER A 85 9.65 -16.02 3.18
N GLU A 86 10.40 -15.01 2.72
CA GLU A 86 11.59 -14.49 3.41
C GLU A 86 11.28 -13.76 4.73
N ARG A 87 10.01 -13.53 5.03
CA ARG A 87 9.55 -12.90 6.28
C ARG A 87 8.96 -13.90 7.27
N ILE A 88 9.07 -15.18 6.99
CA ILE A 88 8.58 -16.27 7.81
C ILE A 88 9.78 -16.96 8.51
N PRO A 89 9.64 -17.38 9.79
CA PRO A 89 8.43 -17.33 10.62
C PRO A 89 8.11 -15.93 11.13
N ALA A 90 6.82 -15.64 11.27
CA ALA A 90 6.34 -14.37 11.81
C ALA A 90 5.16 -14.60 12.77
N ARG A 91 4.77 -13.54 13.47
CA ARG A 91 3.54 -13.49 14.30
C ARG A 91 2.65 -12.36 13.80
N VAL A 92 1.37 -12.38 14.16
CA VAL A 92 0.44 -11.28 13.86
C VAL A 92 -0.15 -10.71 15.14
N ASN A 93 -0.40 -9.41 15.15
CA ASN A 93 -1.04 -8.76 16.29
C ASN A 93 -2.58 -8.92 16.26
N GLN A 94 -3.26 -8.48 17.31
CA GLN A 94 -4.72 -8.62 17.48
C GLN A 94 -5.56 -7.90 16.41
N HIS A 95 -4.96 -7.04 15.57
CA HIS A 95 -5.64 -6.30 14.50
C HIS A 95 -5.60 -7.00 13.15
N VAL A 96 -4.91 -8.14 13.09
CA VAL A 96 -4.70 -8.95 11.89
C VAL A 96 -5.24 -10.35 12.13
N ALA A 97 -6.02 -10.87 11.20
CA ALA A 97 -6.43 -12.27 11.18
C ALA A 97 -5.58 -13.08 10.20
N ILE A 98 -5.24 -14.30 10.59
CA ILE A 98 -4.71 -15.33 9.69
C ILE A 98 -5.92 -16.04 9.09
N VAL A 99 -5.99 -16.08 7.76
CA VAL A 99 -6.94 -16.88 6.99
C VAL A 99 -6.12 -17.90 6.19
N ARG A 100 -6.03 -19.11 6.71
CA ARG A 100 -5.23 -20.20 6.13
C ARG A 100 -6.08 -21.05 5.24
N ALA A 101 -5.66 -21.19 4.01
CA ALA A 101 -6.31 -22.03 3.02
C ALA A 101 -6.28 -23.51 3.46
N GLY A 102 -7.42 -24.19 3.36
CA GLY A 102 -7.50 -25.65 3.43
C GLY A 102 -7.14 -26.29 2.08
N LYS A 103 -7.29 -27.60 2.00
CA LYS A 103 -6.91 -28.37 0.80
C LYS A 103 -7.76 -28.06 -0.44
N GLU A 104 -8.98 -27.57 -0.25
CA GLU A 104 -9.95 -27.33 -1.33
C GLU A 104 -9.81 -25.96 -1.98
N ILE A 105 -9.08 -25.02 -1.37
CA ILE A 105 -8.95 -23.68 -1.86
C ILE A 105 -7.48 -23.30 -2.10
N ASN A 106 -7.20 -22.71 -3.26
CA ASN A 106 -5.88 -22.17 -3.57
C ASN A 106 -5.65 -20.86 -2.79
N PRO A 107 -4.49 -20.65 -2.15
CA PRO A 107 -4.21 -19.45 -1.34
C PRO A 107 -4.33 -18.14 -2.10
N THR A 108 -3.82 -18.06 -3.33
CA THR A 108 -3.95 -16.84 -4.15
C THR A 108 -5.39 -16.60 -4.58
N TYR A 109 -6.14 -17.68 -4.89
CA TYR A 109 -7.57 -17.60 -5.15
C TYR A 109 -8.35 -17.14 -3.90
N LEU A 110 -7.97 -17.63 -2.71
CA LEU A 110 -8.54 -17.17 -1.43
C LEU A 110 -8.32 -15.67 -1.23
N LEU A 111 -7.11 -15.17 -1.45
CA LEU A 111 -6.83 -13.73 -1.40
C LEU A 111 -7.69 -12.96 -2.40
N ALA A 112 -7.78 -13.43 -3.65
CA ALA A 112 -8.62 -12.83 -4.69
C ALA A 112 -10.10 -12.80 -4.30
N SER A 113 -10.60 -13.88 -3.70
CA SER A 113 -11.97 -13.98 -3.20
C SER A 113 -12.26 -12.95 -2.10
N LEU A 114 -11.34 -12.80 -1.14
CA LEU A 114 -11.46 -11.77 -0.09
C LEU A 114 -11.44 -10.36 -0.67
N GLN A 115 -10.55 -10.09 -1.63
CA GLN A 115 -10.47 -8.79 -2.30
C GLN A 115 -11.74 -8.47 -3.12
N SER A 116 -12.31 -9.46 -3.81
CA SER A 116 -13.56 -9.30 -4.56
C SER A 116 -14.76 -9.00 -3.64
N LYS A 117 -14.73 -9.48 -2.40
CA LYS A 117 -15.75 -9.27 -1.37
C LYS A 117 -15.44 -8.09 -0.44
N LYS A 118 -14.48 -7.25 -0.79
CA LYS A 118 -14.03 -6.14 0.07
C LYS A 118 -15.17 -5.21 0.50
N THR A 119 -16.08 -4.84 -0.42
CA THR A 119 -17.25 -4.01 -0.10
C THR A 119 -18.16 -4.68 0.92
N THR A 120 -18.37 -5.99 0.79
CA THR A 120 -19.15 -6.77 1.75
C THR A 120 -18.47 -6.81 3.12
N LEU A 121 -17.15 -7.05 3.18
CA LEU A 121 -16.38 -7.03 4.41
C LEU A 121 -16.42 -5.66 5.11
N LEU A 122 -16.32 -4.57 4.35
CA LEU A 122 -16.44 -3.21 4.88
C LEU A 122 -17.84 -2.95 5.45
N SER A 123 -18.89 -3.39 4.75
CA SER A 123 -20.28 -3.30 5.24
C SER A 123 -20.48 -4.10 6.53
N LEU A 124 -19.96 -5.32 6.60
CA LEU A 124 -20.00 -6.14 7.81
C LEU A 124 -19.26 -5.48 8.97
N ALA A 125 -18.07 -4.95 8.71
CA ALA A 125 -17.27 -4.28 9.74
C ALA A 125 -17.95 -3.05 10.33
N SER A 126 -18.68 -2.29 9.50
CA SER A 126 -19.39 -1.06 9.92
C SER A 126 -20.71 -1.32 10.63
N SER A 127 -21.25 -2.54 10.61
CA SER A 127 -22.50 -2.90 11.26
C SER A 127 -22.41 -2.95 12.80
N GLY A 128 -21.18 -2.89 13.36
CA GLY A 128 -20.93 -2.85 14.81
C GLY A 128 -21.00 -1.43 15.39
N ALA A 129 -21.50 -1.31 16.62
CA ALA A 129 -21.94 -0.03 17.20
C ALA A 129 -20.85 1.01 17.50
N THR A 130 -19.54 0.70 17.51
CA THR A 130 -18.55 1.66 18.03
C THR A 130 -17.24 1.74 17.26
N ARG A 131 -16.82 0.71 16.56
CA ARG A 131 -15.58 0.66 15.74
C ARG A 131 -15.75 -0.33 14.62
N ASN A 132 -15.21 0.02 13.43
CA ASN A 132 -15.14 -0.91 12.32
C ASN A 132 -14.32 -2.14 12.72
N ALA A 133 -14.97 -3.31 12.82
CA ALA A 133 -14.31 -4.55 13.18
C ALA A 133 -14.98 -5.77 12.55
N LEU A 134 -14.16 -6.69 12.06
CA LEU A 134 -14.59 -8.01 11.57
C LEU A 134 -14.34 -9.04 12.67
N THR A 135 -15.38 -9.76 13.05
CA THR A 135 -15.26 -10.90 13.96
C THR A 135 -14.90 -12.17 13.19
N LYS A 136 -14.30 -13.15 13.87
CA LYS A 136 -14.03 -14.46 13.31
C LYS A 136 -15.28 -15.04 12.61
N ARG A 137 -16.43 -15.01 13.29
CA ARG A 137 -17.70 -15.53 12.77
C ARG A 137 -18.19 -14.81 11.50
N MET A 138 -17.95 -13.53 11.37
CA MET A 138 -18.28 -12.77 10.15
C MET A 138 -17.45 -13.27 8.97
N ILE A 139 -16.15 -13.51 9.22
CA ILE A 139 -15.23 -14.01 8.19
C ILE A 139 -15.59 -15.47 7.82
N GLU A 140 -15.82 -16.33 8.81
CA GLU A 140 -16.21 -17.73 8.58
C GLU A 140 -17.51 -17.88 7.77
N ASN A 141 -18.47 -16.97 8.00
CA ASN A 141 -19.78 -16.97 7.32
C ASN A 141 -19.76 -16.22 5.99
N LEU A 142 -18.61 -15.74 5.51
CA LEU A 142 -18.53 -15.07 4.22
C LEU A 142 -18.73 -16.11 3.10
N ASP A 143 -19.74 -15.88 2.26
CA ASP A 143 -19.98 -16.72 1.10
C ASP A 143 -19.01 -16.40 -0.03
N ILE A 144 -18.35 -17.42 -0.53
CA ILE A 144 -17.45 -17.36 -1.67
C ILE A 144 -17.88 -18.33 -2.77
N ASP A 145 -17.50 -18.04 -3.99
CA ASP A 145 -17.58 -19.00 -5.08
C ASP A 145 -16.37 -19.93 -5.01
N LEU A 146 -16.61 -21.23 -5.11
CA LEU A 146 -15.58 -22.26 -5.07
C LEU A 146 -15.64 -23.10 -6.36
N PRO A 147 -15.03 -22.63 -7.45
CA PRO A 147 -14.94 -23.41 -8.69
C PRO A 147 -14.02 -24.62 -8.51
N SER A 148 -13.88 -25.45 -9.55
CA SER A 148 -12.94 -26.56 -9.53
C SER A 148 -11.53 -26.11 -9.21
N ARG A 149 -10.72 -26.96 -8.61
CA ARG A 149 -9.33 -26.64 -8.27
C ARG A 149 -8.53 -26.21 -9.49
N GLU A 150 -8.72 -26.81 -10.63
CA GLU A 150 -8.09 -26.44 -11.90
C GLU A 150 -8.41 -25.00 -12.31
N MET A 151 -9.66 -24.58 -12.15
CA MET A 151 -10.08 -23.21 -12.44
C MET A 151 -9.46 -22.22 -11.43
N GLN A 152 -9.43 -22.57 -10.14
CA GLN A 152 -8.77 -21.75 -9.12
C GLN A 152 -7.28 -21.57 -9.41
N ASP A 153 -6.58 -22.65 -9.77
CA ASP A 153 -5.14 -22.62 -10.08
C ASP A 153 -4.87 -21.81 -11.36
N SER A 154 -5.74 -21.90 -12.36
CA SER A 154 -5.64 -21.05 -13.57
C SER A 154 -5.81 -19.57 -13.26
N ILE A 155 -6.77 -19.19 -12.41
CA ILE A 155 -6.97 -17.82 -11.96
C ILE A 155 -5.76 -17.36 -11.14
N ALA A 156 -5.29 -18.18 -10.20
CA ALA A 156 -4.14 -17.88 -9.36
C ALA A 156 -2.88 -17.63 -10.20
N GLN A 157 -2.62 -18.46 -11.21
CA GLN A 157 -1.46 -18.31 -12.10
C GLN A 157 -1.45 -16.95 -12.82
N VAL A 158 -2.60 -16.50 -13.30
CA VAL A 158 -2.72 -15.17 -13.92
C VAL A 158 -2.43 -14.07 -12.91
N LEU A 159 -3.03 -14.13 -11.73
CA LEU A 159 -2.86 -13.14 -10.67
C LEU A 159 -1.41 -13.09 -10.16
N ASP A 160 -0.80 -14.25 -9.92
CA ASP A 160 0.60 -14.36 -9.50
C ASP A 160 1.55 -13.78 -10.56
N SER A 161 1.27 -14.04 -11.84
CA SER A 161 2.06 -13.48 -12.95
C SER A 161 1.98 -11.96 -13.01
N ILE A 162 0.81 -11.38 -12.77
CA ILE A 162 0.61 -9.92 -12.70
C ILE A 162 1.33 -9.36 -11.48
N GLN A 163 1.15 -9.98 -10.31
CA GLN A 163 1.79 -9.54 -9.07
C GLN A 163 3.32 -9.61 -9.17
N TYR A 164 3.85 -10.67 -9.79
CA TYR A 164 5.29 -10.80 -10.06
C TYR A 164 5.81 -9.67 -10.95
N LYS A 165 5.09 -9.33 -12.04
CA LYS A 165 5.46 -8.20 -12.92
C LYS A 165 5.44 -6.87 -12.18
N ILE A 166 4.43 -6.62 -11.35
CA ILE A 166 4.37 -5.40 -10.52
C ILE A 166 5.59 -5.32 -9.61
N THR A 167 5.90 -6.41 -8.91
CA THR A 167 7.05 -6.47 -8.00
C THR A 167 8.37 -6.27 -8.74
N LEU A 168 8.54 -6.89 -9.91
CA LEU A 168 9.74 -6.73 -10.75
C LEU A 168 9.90 -5.30 -11.25
N ASN A 169 8.82 -4.68 -11.72
CA ASN A 169 8.85 -3.28 -12.16
C ASN A 169 9.19 -2.32 -11.03
N ASN A 170 8.65 -2.52 -9.84
CA ASN A 170 8.98 -1.70 -8.67
C ASN A 170 10.47 -1.82 -8.31
N ARG A 171 11.02 -3.05 -8.27
CA ARG A 171 12.46 -3.26 -8.04
C ARG A 171 13.32 -2.62 -9.12
N LEU A 172 12.91 -2.70 -10.38
CA LEU A 172 13.62 -2.06 -11.48
C LEU A 172 13.63 -0.53 -11.32
N ASN A 173 12.51 0.05 -10.94
CA ASN A 173 12.41 1.48 -10.67
C ASN A 173 13.34 1.91 -9.51
N ASP A 174 13.38 1.12 -8.42
CA ASP A 174 14.27 1.39 -7.30
C ASP A 174 15.76 1.33 -7.73
N TYR A 175 16.16 0.32 -8.51
CA TYR A 175 17.52 0.22 -9.06
C TYR A 175 17.87 1.36 -10.03
N LEU A 176 16.94 1.77 -10.89
CA LEU A 176 17.17 2.89 -11.80
C LEU A 176 17.35 4.20 -11.04
N LEU A 177 16.62 4.40 -9.96
CA LEU A 177 16.78 5.57 -9.08
C LEU A 177 18.16 5.54 -8.41
N GLU A 178 18.55 4.39 -7.82
CA GLU A 178 19.86 4.21 -7.18
C GLU A 178 21.01 4.47 -8.16
N VAL A 179 20.93 3.94 -9.40
CA VAL A 179 21.91 4.20 -10.47
C VAL A 179 21.98 5.69 -10.80
N GLY A 180 20.82 6.36 -10.86
CA GLY A 180 20.75 7.80 -11.09
C GLY A 180 21.44 8.61 -9.98
N GLU A 181 21.17 8.26 -8.74
CA GLU A 181 21.78 8.90 -7.55
C GLU A 181 23.30 8.67 -7.51
N MET A 182 23.76 7.43 -7.74
CA MET A 182 25.19 7.13 -7.80
C MET A 182 25.90 7.90 -8.92
N ARG A 183 25.27 8.00 -10.10
CA ARG A 183 25.82 8.74 -11.22
C ARG A 183 25.89 10.24 -10.94
N PHE A 184 24.89 10.80 -10.30
CA PHE A 184 24.90 12.21 -9.87
C PHE A 184 26.03 12.47 -8.87
N ALA A 185 26.17 11.63 -7.85
CA ALA A 185 27.24 11.75 -6.84
C ALA A 185 28.65 11.60 -7.45
N ASP A 186 28.84 10.73 -8.45
CA ASP A 186 30.09 10.58 -9.20
C ASP A 186 30.44 11.87 -9.97
N LEU A 187 29.48 12.47 -10.64
CA LEU A 187 29.66 13.75 -11.36
C LEU A 187 30.00 14.90 -10.41
N GLU A 188 29.37 14.93 -9.24
CA GLU A 188 29.67 15.92 -8.18
C GLU A 188 31.09 15.74 -7.66
N THR A 189 31.48 14.52 -7.31
CA THR A 189 32.80 14.19 -6.76
C THR A 189 33.94 14.50 -7.76
N ARG A 190 33.71 14.27 -9.04
CA ARG A 190 34.70 14.60 -10.11
C ARG A 190 34.79 16.08 -10.42
N GLY A 191 34.04 16.92 -9.75
CA GLY A 191 34.01 18.37 -10.02
C GLY A 191 33.43 18.73 -11.38
N THR A 192 32.74 17.80 -12.02
CA THR A 192 32.09 18.03 -13.33
C THR A 192 30.88 18.97 -13.16
N LEU A 193 30.28 18.99 -12.00
CA LEU A 193 29.26 19.97 -11.59
C LEU A 193 29.98 21.20 -11.00
N SER A 194 30.39 22.10 -11.87
CA SER A 194 31.40 23.11 -11.56
C SER A 194 30.87 24.38 -10.89
N LYS A 195 29.55 24.53 -10.71
CA LYS A 195 28.98 25.76 -10.18
C LYS A 195 27.68 25.53 -9.45
N THR A 196 27.65 25.97 -8.19
CA THR A 196 26.39 26.15 -7.43
C THR A 196 25.77 27.49 -7.81
N VAL A 197 24.49 27.48 -8.22
CA VAL A 197 23.72 28.66 -8.56
C VAL A 197 22.40 28.65 -7.81
N HIS A 198 21.81 29.82 -7.60
CA HIS A 198 20.43 29.86 -7.08
C HIS A 198 19.44 29.49 -8.18
N ILE A 199 18.36 28.78 -7.82
CA ILE A 199 17.28 28.44 -8.76
C ILE A 199 16.73 29.70 -9.43
N ALA A 200 16.70 30.83 -8.72
CA ALA A 200 16.25 32.11 -9.25
C ALA A 200 17.12 32.64 -10.39
N ASP A 201 18.38 32.21 -10.48
CA ASP A 201 19.32 32.62 -11.52
C ASP A 201 19.20 31.76 -12.81
N LEU A 202 18.41 30.69 -12.75
CA LEU A 202 18.16 29.81 -13.88
C LEU A 202 16.90 30.23 -14.61
N PRO A 203 16.80 30.04 -15.92
CA PRO A 203 15.52 30.15 -16.64
C PRO A 203 14.51 29.16 -16.03
N HIS A 204 13.46 29.66 -15.41
CA HIS A 204 12.45 28.84 -14.79
C HIS A 204 11.07 29.50 -14.85
N ILE A 205 10.04 28.66 -14.76
CA ILE A 205 8.66 29.07 -14.54
C ILE A 205 8.21 28.42 -13.24
N LEU A 206 7.90 29.21 -12.24
CA LEU A 206 7.40 28.72 -10.95
C LEU A 206 5.90 29.00 -10.86
N GLU A 207 5.12 27.96 -10.82
CA GLU A 207 3.67 28.05 -10.75
C GLU A 207 3.10 27.30 -9.54
N THR A 208 1.93 27.73 -9.11
CA THR A 208 1.15 27.03 -8.08
C THR A 208 -0.19 26.62 -8.66
N GLY A 209 -0.63 25.41 -8.37
CA GLY A 209 -1.98 24.96 -8.71
C GLY A 209 -3.07 25.77 -8.00
N LYS A 210 -4.26 25.74 -8.54
CA LYS A 210 -5.47 26.35 -7.96
C LYS A 210 -6.53 25.31 -7.74
N ARG A 211 -7.33 25.51 -6.70
CA ARG A 211 -8.53 24.69 -6.42
C ARG A 211 -9.79 25.46 -6.83
N PRO A 212 -10.82 24.78 -7.38
CA PRO A 212 -12.11 25.39 -7.62
C PRO A 212 -12.78 25.77 -6.29
N LYS A 213 -13.61 26.81 -6.33
CA LYS A 213 -14.49 27.13 -5.20
C LYS A 213 -15.44 25.95 -4.98
N GLY A 214 -15.52 25.44 -3.75
CA GLY A 214 -16.31 24.25 -3.42
C GLY A 214 -15.50 22.93 -3.36
N GLY A 215 -14.19 22.96 -3.67
CA GLY A 215 -13.30 21.81 -3.49
C GLY A 215 -13.19 20.90 -4.72
N ALA A 216 -12.80 19.66 -4.49
CA ALA A 216 -12.61 18.66 -5.54
C ALA A 216 -13.95 18.05 -5.98
N ALA A 217 -14.04 17.69 -7.26
CA ALA A 217 -15.13 16.93 -7.83
C ALA A 217 -14.87 15.42 -7.73
N SER A 218 -15.92 14.62 -7.90
CA SER A 218 -15.81 13.15 -7.96
C SER A 218 -15.31 12.62 -9.30
N CYS A 219 -15.39 13.44 -10.36
CA CYS A 219 -14.92 13.11 -11.70
C CYS A 219 -14.49 14.37 -12.46
N GLY A 220 -13.75 14.22 -13.55
CA GLY A 220 -13.24 15.32 -14.39
C GLY A 220 -11.78 15.18 -14.72
N ILE A 221 -11.05 16.30 -14.78
CA ILE A 221 -9.60 16.31 -14.97
C ILE A 221 -8.92 15.98 -13.64
N PRO A 222 -7.96 15.04 -13.61
CA PRO A 222 -7.21 14.73 -12.40
C PRO A 222 -6.48 15.95 -11.86
N SER A 223 -6.50 16.12 -10.54
CA SER A 223 -5.81 17.21 -9.84
C SER A 223 -4.78 16.64 -8.89
N VAL A 224 -3.51 16.91 -9.16
CA VAL A 224 -2.40 16.44 -8.32
C VAL A 224 -2.34 17.26 -7.04
N GLY A 225 -2.37 16.55 -5.91
CA GLY A 225 -2.14 17.11 -4.58
C GLY A 225 -0.88 16.55 -3.94
N ALA A 226 -0.50 17.11 -2.81
CA ALA A 226 0.65 16.64 -2.04
C ALA A 226 0.58 15.14 -1.67
N GLU A 227 -0.64 14.65 -1.46
CA GLU A 227 -0.92 13.25 -1.18
C GLU A 227 -0.59 12.29 -2.33
N ASN A 228 -0.53 12.81 -3.56
CA ASN A 228 -0.20 12.03 -4.75
C ASN A 228 1.31 11.98 -5.03
N VAL A 229 2.08 12.95 -4.52
CA VAL A 229 3.52 13.11 -4.75
C VAL A 229 4.28 12.52 -3.55
N LYS A 230 4.88 11.36 -3.72
CA LYS A 230 5.60 10.65 -2.64
C LYS A 230 7.08 10.50 -2.92
N LYS A 231 7.43 9.96 -4.08
CA LYS A 231 8.79 9.72 -4.56
C LYS A 231 8.92 10.20 -6.00
N LEU A 232 10.16 10.29 -6.47
CA LEU A 232 10.43 10.61 -7.88
C LEU A 232 9.74 9.58 -8.79
N GLY A 233 8.90 10.07 -9.70
CA GLY A 233 8.20 9.25 -10.69
C GLY A 233 7.07 8.36 -10.12
N GLU A 234 6.81 8.38 -8.81
CA GLU A 234 5.76 7.58 -8.18
C GLU A 234 4.51 8.42 -7.91
N PHE A 235 3.38 8.01 -8.48
CA PHE A 235 2.09 8.63 -8.26
C PHE A 235 1.19 7.76 -7.39
N ASN A 236 0.67 8.33 -6.31
CA ASN A 236 -0.26 7.65 -5.43
C ASN A 236 -1.71 7.85 -5.89
N TYR A 237 -2.30 6.80 -6.46
CA TYR A 237 -3.68 6.80 -6.95
C TYR A 237 -4.75 6.66 -5.84
N SER A 238 -4.37 6.39 -4.58
CA SER A 238 -5.33 6.10 -3.51
C SER A 238 -6.18 7.31 -3.09
N SER A 239 -5.77 8.51 -3.45
CA SER A 239 -6.40 9.78 -3.06
C SER A 239 -6.67 10.67 -4.27
N ASN A 240 -7.14 10.09 -5.37
CA ASN A 240 -7.44 10.84 -6.58
C ASN A 240 -8.51 11.89 -6.34
N LYS A 241 -8.22 13.10 -6.80
CA LYS A 241 -9.13 14.23 -6.83
C LYS A 241 -9.29 14.71 -8.26
N TYR A 242 -10.41 15.32 -8.54
CA TYR A 242 -10.71 15.80 -9.88
C TYR A 242 -11.19 17.26 -9.81
N ILE A 243 -11.05 17.96 -10.92
CA ILE A 243 -11.60 19.30 -11.13
C ILE A 243 -12.52 19.29 -12.36
N PRO A 244 -13.56 20.12 -12.39
CA PRO A 244 -14.40 20.23 -13.57
C PRO A 244 -13.58 20.65 -14.80
N ARG A 245 -13.88 20.06 -15.97
CA ARG A 245 -13.21 20.42 -17.23
C ARG A 245 -13.28 21.90 -17.53
N THR A 246 -14.43 22.51 -17.34
CA THR A 246 -14.60 23.96 -17.54
C THR A 246 -13.68 24.81 -16.65
N PHE A 247 -13.37 24.33 -15.42
CA PHE A 247 -12.41 24.99 -14.55
C PHE A 247 -10.98 24.79 -15.07
N ALA A 248 -10.63 23.54 -15.46
CA ALA A 248 -9.32 23.20 -16.01
C ALA A 248 -9.02 24.03 -17.27
N ASP A 249 -9.99 24.14 -18.21
CA ASP A 249 -9.83 24.87 -19.47
C ASP A 249 -9.57 26.38 -19.26
N ASN A 250 -10.07 26.94 -18.16
CA ASN A 250 -9.86 28.33 -17.80
C ASN A 250 -8.58 28.59 -16.95
N LEU A 251 -7.80 27.51 -16.63
CA LEU A 251 -6.54 27.67 -15.93
C LEU A 251 -5.46 28.27 -16.84
N LYS A 252 -4.89 29.41 -16.45
CA LYS A 252 -3.77 30.03 -17.15
C LYS A 252 -2.40 29.49 -16.68
N LYS A 253 -2.37 28.75 -15.56
CA LYS A 253 -1.18 28.18 -14.93
C LYS A 253 -1.52 27.02 -14.02
N GLY A 254 -0.50 26.22 -13.69
CA GLY A 254 -0.66 25.04 -12.83
C GLY A 254 -1.18 23.83 -13.56
N ARG A 255 -1.02 23.77 -14.89
CA ARG A 255 -1.19 22.57 -15.69
C ARG A 255 0.13 21.81 -15.73
N VAL A 256 0.05 20.51 -15.68
CA VAL A 256 1.21 19.61 -15.79
C VAL A 256 1.11 18.87 -17.12
N ASN A 257 2.15 18.99 -17.92
CA ASN A 257 2.21 18.40 -19.28
C ASN A 257 3.21 17.23 -19.36
N GLY A 258 4.12 17.14 -18.40
CA GLY A 258 5.17 16.16 -18.31
C GLY A 258 6.55 16.78 -18.15
N TYR A 259 7.39 16.12 -17.34
CA TYR A 259 8.74 16.55 -16.98
C TYR A 259 8.84 17.84 -16.15
N GLU A 260 7.72 18.41 -15.68
CA GLU A 260 7.77 19.46 -14.68
C GLU A 260 8.16 18.88 -13.32
N LEU A 261 9.09 19.58 -12.64
CA LEU A 261 9.46 19.26 -11.27
C LEU A 261 8.36 19.76 -10.32
N MET A 262 7.68 18.84 -9.67
CA MET A 262 6.68 19.15 -8.66
C MET A 262 7.31 19.17 -7.28
N ILE A 263 7.00 20.22 -6.53
CA ILE A 263 7.50 20.44 -5.17
C ILE A 263 6.32 20.52 -4.21
N TYR A 264 6.32 19.65 -3.20
CA TYR A 264 5.41 19.75 -2.08
C TYR A 264 5.83 20.92 -1.19
N LYS A 265 5.04 21.99 -1.19
CA LYS A 265 5.46 23.27 -0.62
C LYS A 265 4.95 23.55 0.80
N ASP A 266 3.84 22.94 1.20
CA ASP A 266 3.26 23.16 2.52
C ASP A 266 2.48 21.94 3.02
N GLY A 267 2.55 21.70 4.34
CA GLY A 267 1.88 20.61 5.02
C GLY A 267 2.72 20.07 6.19
N GLY A 268 2.12 19.17 6.96
CA GLY A 268 2.75 18.63 8.16
C GLY A 268 2.56 19.53 9.38
N ARG A 269 3.14 19.12 10.50
CA ARG A 269 3.17 19.92 11.73
C ARG A 269 4.32 20.94 11.68
N PRO A 270 4.22 22.09 12.34
CA PRO A 270 5.33 23.05 12.45
C PRO A 270 6.61 22.34 12.89
N GLY A 271 7.72 22.59 12.19
CA GLY A 271 9.03 21.96 12.46
C GLY A 271 9.19 20.53 11.94
N GLN A 272 8.18 19.95 11.30
CA GLN A 272 8.21 18.58 10.74
C GLN A 272 7.95 18.55 9.22
N PHE A 273 8.11 19.68 8.55
CA PHE A 273 7.96 19.73 7.10
C PHE A 273 9.15 19.06 6.42
N ILE A 274 8.85 18.05 5.62
CA ILE A 274 9.82 17.41 4.73
C ILE A 274 9.35 17.65 3.29
N PRO A 275 10.12 18.41 2.49
CA PRO A 275 9.77 18.63 1.09
C PRO A 275 9.86 17.32 0.32
N HIS A 276 8.83 17.02 -0.45
CA HIS A 276 8.83 15.93 -1.40
C HIS A 276 8.92 16.49 -2.81
N PHE A 277 9.67 15.80 -3.64
CA PHE A 277 9.86 16.14 -5.05
C PHE A 277 9.38 14.99 -5.91
N SER A 278 8.77 15.30 -7.04
CA SER A 278 8.49 14.31 -8.07
C SER A 278 8.51 14.94 -9.45
N MET A 279 8.73 14.12 -10.45
CA MET A 279 8.66 14.45 -11.85
C MET A 279 7.97 13.28 -12.56
N PHE A 280 6.99 13.56 -13.38
CA PHE A 280 6.30 12.54 -14.15
C PHE A 280 6.61 12.73 -15.64
N GLY A 281 6.65 11.61 -16.38
CA GLY A 281 6.82 11.62 -17.81
C GLY A 281 5.56 12.11 -18.55
N GLU A 282 5.71 12.40 -19.81
CA GLU A 282 4.58 12.75 -20.67
C GLU A 282 3.55 11.61 -20.69
N GLY A 283 2.28 11.96 -20.49
CA GLY A 283 1.19 11.00 -20.46
C GLY A 283 1.07 10.12 -19.21
N TYR A 284 1.92 10.35 -18.19
CA TYR A 284 1.88 9.65 -16.93
C TYR A 284 1.83 10.65 -15.76
N PRO A 285 1.04 10.44 -14.71
CA PRO A 285 0.11 9.31 -14.44
C PRO A 285 -1.19 9.39 -15.27
N TYR A 286 -1.44 10.49 -15.91
CA TYR A 286 -2.58 10.75 -16.80
C TYR A 286 -2.11 11.50 -18.04
N LYS A 287 -2.91 11.47 -19.12
CA LYS A 287 -2.62 12.25 -20.32
C LYS A 287 -2.74 13.75 -20.11
N GLU A 288 -3.54 14.16 -19.14
CA GLU A 288 -3.85 15.56 -18.82
C GLU A 288 -4.12 15.67 -17.31
N PHE A 289 -3.48 16.59 -16.61
CA PHE A 289 -3.68 16.81 -15.18
C PHE A 289 -3.15 18.18 -14.71
#